data_485be97b45a5397cd3f32c59df664b6f
#
_entry.id   485be97b45a5397cd3f32c59df664b6f
#
_cell.length_a   1.000
_cell.length_b   1.000
_cell.length_c   1.000
_cell.angle_alpha   90.00
_cell.angle_beta   90.00
_cell.angle_gamma   90.00
#
_symmetry.space_group_name_H-M   'P 1'
#
loop_
_entity.id
_entity.type
_entity.pdbx_description
1 polymer ?
#
loop_
_entity_poly.entity_id
_entity_poly.type
_entity_poly.pdbx_seq_one_letter_code
_entity_poly.pdbx_strand_id
1 'polypeptide(L)'
;MDFAWVKTAFRTKRRRGRKPIGVGRWASLAARLVNPLALGSLAVGLSACALFDFGPPGPDDYPVKGIDVSYYQDDINWRSVVADNTAFAWLKATEGGDWSDPKFAQNWHGAAMAGLPRGAYHFWYFCRPAMEQVSWFLQNVPYDPYALPPVLDIEWVDSKTCPGHPPREAIIPEVKTWLEAIERYYGKRPIIYTSISFYNDRLRGAFPGYFVWIASYKGHPVVRDPSLRWNFWQHTEAGRVAGIRGRVDRNVFNGSTREWQAFLEGRLNPDG
;
A
#
# COMPACT_ATOMS: atom_id res chain seq x y z
N MET A 1 10.47 28.84 1.25
CA MET A 1 11.12 28.10 2.36
C MET A 1 11.16 26.65 1.93
N ASP A 2 12.36 26.20 1.54
CA ASP A 2 12.56 24.87 0.97
C ASP A 2 12.50 23.80 2.06
N PHE A 3 11.44 23.02 2.07
CA PHE A 3 11.34 21.83 2.90
C PHE A 3 11.86 20.62 2.12
N ALA A 4 13.17 20.46 2.11
CA ALA A 4 13.79 19.24 1.62
C ALA A 4 13.58 18.12 2.67
N TRP A 5 12.67 17.20 2.38
CA TRP A 5 12.53 15.95 3.13
C TRP A 5 13.73 15.05 2.85
N VAL A 6 14.61 14.93 3.83
CA VAL A 6 15.74 14.00 3.77
C VAL A 6 15.20 12.60 4.04
N LYS A 7 14.92 11.85 2.97
CA LYS A 7 14.81 10.39 3.07
C LYS A 7 16.19 9.85 3.43
N THR A 8 16.35 9.37 4.64
CA THR A 8 17.60 8.78 5.13
C THR A 8 17.85 7.48 4.37
N ALA A 9 18.71 7.55 3.37
CA ALA A 9 19.17 6.38 2.63
C ALA A 9 20.10 5.54 3.53
N PHE A 10 19.64 4.39 3.99
CA PHE A 10 20.48 3.37 4.59
C PHE A 10 21.42 2.80 3.53
N ARG A 11 22.69 3.20 3.61
CA ARG A 11 23.78 2.74 2.78
C ARG A 11 24.24 1.36 3.25
N THR A 12 23.74 0.30 2.62
CA THR A 12 24.23 -1.05 2.87
C THR A 12 25.63 -1.23 2.29
N LYS A 13 26.62 -1.46 3.15
CA LYS A 13 27.98 -1.85 2.78
C LYS A 13 27.97 -3.21 2.09
N ARG A 14 28.32 -3.25 0.82
CA ARG A 14 28.66 -4.48 0.08
C ARG A 14 29.88 -5.15 0.72
N ARG A 15 29.73 -6.34 1.27
CA ARG A 15 30.85 -7.24 1.58
C ARG A 15 31.22 -8.02 0.32
N ARG A 16 32.49 -7.87 -0.05
CA ARG A 16 33.14 -8.58 -1.17
C ARG A 16 33.20 -10.08 -0.90
N GLY A 17 33.00 -10.86 -1.96
CA GLY A 17 33.01 -12.29 -1.99
C GLY A 17 34.35 -12.96 -1.69
N ARG A 18 34.28 -14.20 -1.26
CA ARG A 18 35.36 -15.17 -1.32
C ARG A 18 35.00 -16.25 -2.33
N LYS A 19 35.97 -16.54 -3.20
CA LYS A 19 35.91 -17.59 -4.22
C LYS A 19 35.99 -18.99 -3.59
N PRO A 20 35.42 -20.03 -4.23
CA PRO A 20 35.58 -21.42 -3.79
C PRO A 20 36.88 -22.01 -4.33
N ILE A 21 37.51 -22.80 -3.52
CA ILE A 21 38.68 -23.67 -3.88
C ILE A 21 38.10 -25.00 -4.29
N GLY A 22 38.60 -25.50 -5.40
CA GLY A 22 38.20 -26.76 -6.01
C GLY A 22 39.01 -27.95 -5.55
N VAL A 23 38.67 -29.07 -6.15
CA VAL A 23 39.42 -30.29 -6.44
C VAL A 23 39.21 -31.49 -5.50
N GLY A 24 38.92 -32.61 -6.15
CA GLY A 24 39.15 -33.94 -5.64
C GLY A 24 38.30 -35.04 -6.29
N ARG A 25 38.66 -35.42 -7.54
CA ARG A 25 38.22 -36.71 -8.13
C ARG A 25 38.97 -37.83 -7.47
N TRP A 26 38.28 -38.90 -7.07
CA TRP A 26 38.82 -40.28 -7.07
C TRP A 26 37.74 -41.26 -7.49
N ALA A 27 38.11 -42.08 -8.47
CA ALA A 27 37.35 -43.18 -9.02
C ALA A 27 37.75 -44.47 -8.32
N SER A 28 36.87 -45.43 -8.24
CA SER A 28 37.03 -46.78 -8.82
C SER A 28 36.26 -47.88 -8.07
N LEU A 29 35.45 -48.56 -8.84
CA LEU A 29 35.32 -50.01 -9.00
C LEU A 29 35.20 -50.95 -7.77
N ALA A 30 34.05 -51.63 -7.69
CA ALA A 30 33.99 -53.09 -7.77
C ALA A 30 32.55 -53.60 -7.82
N ALA A 31 32.30 -54.36 -8.88
CA ALA A 31 31.08 -55.15 -9.05
C ALA A 31 31.18 -56.45 -8.24
N ARG A 32 30.06 -56.94 -7.69
CA ARG A 32 29.76 -58.36 -7.54
C ARG A 32 28.26 -58.63 -7.50
N LEU A 33 27.83 -59.47 -8.41
CA LEU A 33 26.55 -60.13 -8.57
C LEU A 33 26.18 -61.00 -7.38
N VAL A 34 24.94 -61.02 -6.95
CA VAL A 34 24.21 -62.23 -6.52
C VAL A 34 22.70 -61.93 -6.64
N ASN A 35 22.00 -62.80 -7.32
CA ASN A 35 20.58 -62.89 -7.61
C ASN A 35 19.86 -63.78 -6.57
N PRO A 36 18.57 -64.13 -6.68
CA PRO A 36 17.40 -63.38 -6.15
C PRO A 36 16.61 -64.26 -5.16
N LEU A 37 15.79 -63.65 -4.35
CA LEU A 37 14.62 -64.32 -3.79
C LEU A 37 13.54 -63.30 -3.49
N ALA A 38 12.38 -63.57 -4.08
CA ALA A 38 11.17 -62.82 -3.97
C ALA A 38 10.63 -62.78 -2.53
N LEU A 39 10.31 -61.60 -2.06
CA LEU A 39 9.35 -61.40 -0.99
C LEU A 39 8.55 -60.12 -1.31
N GLY A 40 7.26 -60.34 -1.53
CA GLY A 40 6.30 -59.32 -1.81
C GLY A 40 6.26 -58.28 -0.67
N SER A 41 6.69 -57.10 -0.97
CA SER A 41 6.48 -55.94 -0.10
C SER A 41 5.34 -55.11 -0.67
N LEU A 42 4.24 -55.19 0.05
CA LEU A 42 3.09 -54.30 -0.12
C LEU A 42 3.58 -52.84 0.02
N ALA A 43 3.85 -52.21 -1.11
CA ALA A 43 4.16 -50.79 -1.13
C ALA A 43 2.89 -50.02 -0.77
N VAL A 44 2.71 -49.71 0.51
CA VAL A 44 1.79 -48.67 0.97
C VAL A 44 2.34 -47.39 0.37
N GLY A 45 1.70 -46.94 -0.72
CA GLY A 45 1.94 -45.64 -1.30
C GLY A 45 1.51 -44.56 -0.29
N LEU A 46 2.46 -44.12 0.50
CA LEU A 46 2.35 -42.83 1.16
C LEU A 46 2.33 -41.78 0.05
N SER A 47 1.14 -41.42 -0.40
CA SER A 47 0.91 -40.17 -1.13
C SER A 47 1.37 -39.07 -0.19
N ALA A 48 2.61 -38.68 -0.31
CA ALA A 48 3.07 -37.40 0.20
C ALA A 48 2.27 -36.32 -0.57
N CYS A 49 1.13 -35.93 -0.01
CA CYS A 49 0.59 -34.63 -0.32
C CYS A 49 1.69 -33.64 0.06
N ALA A 50 2.51 -33.28 -0.93
CA ALA A 50 3.34 -32.11 -0.82
C ALA A 50 2.36 -30.96 -0.59
N LEU A 51 2.16 -30.58 0.66
CA LEU A 51 1.56 -29.32 1.03
C LEU A 51 2.51 -28.27 0.47
N PHE A 52 2.26 -27.85 -0.77
CA PHE A 52 2.82 -26.61 -1.28
C PHE A 52 2.27 -25.53 -0.38
N ASP A 53 3.03 -25.15 0.61
CA ASP A 53 2.78 -23.94 1.38
C ASP A 53 3.06 -22.77 0.42
N PHE A 54 2.05 -22.44 -0.36
CA PHE A 54 2.04 -21.21 -1.11
C PHE A 54 1.91 -20.13 -0.05
N GLY A 55 3.01 -19.45 0.24
CA GLY A 55 2.99 -18.25 1.08
C GLY A 55 1.93 -17.26 0.60
N PRO A 56 1.63 -16.19 1.34
CA PRO A 56 0.62 -15.22 0.95
C PRO A 56 0.93 -14.66 -0.45
N PRO A 57 -0.11 -14.31 -1.23
CA PRO A 57 0.07 -13.86 -2.60
C PRO A 57 0.97 -12.61 -2.66
N GLY A 58 1.80 -12.54 -3.70
CA GLY A 58 2.60 -11.35 -4.00
C GLY A 58 1.74 -10.22 -4.59
N PRO A 59 2.27 -9.00 -4.72
CA PRO A 59 1.52 -7.88 -5.30
C PRO A 59 1.02 -8.15 -6.73
N ASP A 60 1.72 -8.99 -7.47
CA ASP A 60 1.35 -9.33 -8.85
C ASP A 60 0.16 -10.26 -8.97
N ASP A 61 -0.20 -10.96 -7.91
CA ASP A 61 -1.34 -11.87 -7.86
C ASP A 61 -2.69 -11.15 -7.67
N TYR A 62 -2.67 -9.85 -7.33
CA TYR A 62 -3.86 -9.04 -7.19
C TYR A 62 -4.28 -8.45 -8.55
N PRO A 63 -5.56 -8.63 -8.96
CA PRO A 63 -6.00 -8.19 -10.29
C PRO A 63 -6.16 -6.68 -10.42
N VAL A 64 -6.35 -5.96 -9.31
CA VAL A 64 -6.60 -4.52 -9.32
C VAL A 64 -5.41 -3.79 -8.73
N LYS A 65 -4.69 -3.05 -9.59
CA LYS A 65 -3.46 -2.35 -9.26
C LYS A 65 -3.67 -0.84 -9.37
N GLY A 66 -3.07 -0.09 -8.48
CA GLY A 66 -3.14 1.36 -8.46
C GLY A 66 -1.83 2.02 -8.12
N ILE A 67 -1.88 3.33 -8.05
CA ILE A 67 -0.78 4.19 -7.67
C ILE A 67 -1.25 5.27 -6.69
N ASP A 68 -0.33 5.86 -5.98
CA ASP A 68 -0.55 7.17 -5.37
C ASP A 68 0.60 8.10 -5.75
N VAL A 69 0.25 9.38 -5.91
CA VAL A 69 1.16 10.38 -6.45
C VAL A 69 0.99 11.72 -5.75
N SER A 70 2.05 12.51 -5.81
CA SER A 70 2.10 13.90 -5.38
C SER A 70 2.89 14.72 -6.39
N TYR A 71 3.24 15.95 -6.07
CA TYR A 71 4.11 16.77 -6.91
C TYR A 71 5.50 16.15 -7.18
N TYR A 72 5.92 15.17 -6.39
CA TYR A 72 7.19 14.47 -6.58
C TYR A 72 7.27 13.66 -7.88
N GLN A 73 6.13 13.29 -8.47
CA GLN A 73 6.07 12.60 -9.75
C GLN A 73 6.09 13.54 -10.94
N ASP A 74 6.14 14.86 -10.70
CA ASP A 74 6.16 15.91 -11.72
C ASP A 74 5.03 15.78 -12.76
N ASP A 75 5.30 15.98 -14.04
CA ASP A 75 4.30 15.85 -15.10
C ASP A 75 4.03 14.39 -15.45
N ILE A 76 2.77 13.99 -15.37
CA ILE A 76 2.32 12.62 -15.58
C ILE A 76 1.53 12.52 -16.90
N ASN A 77 1.89 11.53 -17.72
CA ASN A 77 1.09 11.14 -18.87
C ASN A 77 0.03 10.11 -18.44
N TRP A 78 -1.14 10.58 -18.04
CA TRP A 78 -2.21 9.74 -17.51
C TRP A 78 -2.74 8.71 -18.50
N ARG A 79 -2.71 8.98 -19.81
CA ARG A 79 -3.09 7.97 -20.84
C ARG A 79 -2.13 6.79 -20.84
N SER A 80 -0.84 7.05 -20.68
CA SER A 80 0.15 5.97 -20.56
C SER A 80 0.00 5.21 -19.24
N VAL A 81 -0.36 5.89 -18.14
CA VAL A 81 -0.63 5.26 -16.85
C VAL A 81 -1.80 4.25 -16.97
N VAL A 82 -2.89 4.64 -17.62
CA VAL A 82 -4.04 3.74 -17.86
C VAL A 82 -3.63 2.58 -18.77
N ALA A 83 -2.86 2.83 -19.81
CA ALA A 83 -2.37 1.78 -20.73
C ALA A 83 -1.42 0.77 -20.04
N ASP A 84 -0.83 1.13 -18.91
CA ASP A 84 0.03 0.26 -18.07
C ASP A 84 -0.77 -0.51 -17.00
N ASN A 85 -2.06 -0.77 -17.24
CA ASN A 85 -2.97 -1.52 -16.37
C ASN A 85 -3.12 -0.92 -14.96
N THR A 86 -3.00 0.38 -14.81
CA THR A 86 -3.34 1.09 -13.58
C THR A 86 -4.85 1.30 -13.53
N ALA A 87 -5.51 0.75 -12.50
CA ALA A 87 -6.96 0.77 -12.35
C ALA A 87 -7.46 1.95 -11.49
N PHE A 88 -6.60 2.55 -10.67
CA PHE A 88 -6.95 3.69 -9.81
C PHE A 88 -5.73 4.52 -9.41
N ALA A 89 -5.99 5.75 -8.98
CA ALA A 89 -4.96 6.62 -8.41
C ALA A 89 -5.50 7.43 -7.22
N TRP A 90 -4.70 7.58 -6.14
CA TRP A 90 -4.90 8.63 -5.15
C TRP A 90 -3.87 9.74 -5.33
N LEU A 91 -4.35 10.98 -5.25
CA LEU A 91 -3.59 12.18 -5.56
C LEU A 91 -3.44 13.00 -4.28
N LYS A 92 -2.21 13.37 -3.90
CA LYS A 92 -2.01 14.30 -2.80
C LYS A 92 -2.73 15.60 -3.09
N ALA A 93 -3.59 16.02 -2.17
CA ALA A 93 -4.31 17.28 -2.29
C ALA A 93 -3.78 18.30 -1.29
N THR A 94 -3.78 17.94 -0.02
CA THR A 94 -3.46 18.84 1.07
C THR A 94 -2.63 18.18 2.17
N GLU A 95 -2.03 19.01 2.99
CA GLU A 95 -1.23 18.61 4.13
C GLU A 95 -1.41 19.65 5.26
N GLY A 96 -1.68 19.20 6.48
CA GLY A 96 -1.93 20.10 7.59
C GLY A 96 -3.10 21.06 7.32
N GLY A 97 -2.99 22.30 7.76
CA GLY A 97 -4.07 23.30 7.62
C GLY A 97 -3.81 24.40 6.59
N ASP A 98 -2.70 24.36 5.86
CA ASP A 98 -2.25 25.53 5.07
C ASP A 98 -1.37 25.17 3.84
N TRP A 99 -1.11 23.89 3.58
CA TRP A 99 -0.34 23.48 2.41
C TRP A 99 -1.19 22.64 1.44
N SER A 100 -1.12 22.97 0.15
CA SER A 100 -1.74 22.19 -0.93
C SER A 100 -0.70 21.75 -1.94
N ASP A 101 -0.89 20.53 -2.49
CA ASP A 101 0.01 19.99 -3.51
C ASP A 101 -0.10 20.80 -4.82
N PRO A 102 1.02 21.39 -5.30
CA PRO A 102 0.99 22.26 -6.48
C PRO A 102 0.61 21.53 -7.78
N LYS A 103 0.67 20.20 -7.81
CA LYS A 103 0.28 19.40 -8.96
C LYS A 103 -1.13 18.79 -8.81
N PHE A 104 -1.80 19.00 -7.68
CA PHE A 104 -3.10 18.37 -7.43
C PHE A 104 -4.11 18.65 -8.54
N ALA A 105 -4.36 19.92 -8.85
CA ALA A 105 -5.36 20.30 -9.86
C ALA A 105 -5.04 19.72 -11.24
N GLN A 106 -3.76 19.76 -11.63
CA GLN A 106 -3.29 19.19 -12.89
C GLN A 106 -3.50 17.66 -12.93
N ASN A 107 -3.12 16.96 -11.86
CA ASN A 107 -3.26 15.51 -11.74
C ASN A 107 -4.73 15.09 -11.66
N TRP A 108 -5.54 15.82 -10.89
CA TRP A 108 -6.98 15.57 -10.75
C TRP A 108 -7.70 15.62 -12.10
N HIS A 109 -7.45 16.67 -12.87
CA HIS A 109 -8.01 16.81 -14.20
C HIS A 109 -7.44 15.79 -15.20
N GLY A 110 -6.12 15.59 -15.20
CA GLY A 110 -5.46 14.68 -16.12
C GLY A 110 -5.89 13.23 -15.95
N ALA A 111 -6.01 12.75 -14.71
CA ALA A 111 -6.52 11.40 -14.42
C ALA A 111 -7.99 11.24 -14.87
N ALA A 112 -8.84 12.26 -14.59
CA ALA A 112 -10.21 12.27 -15.04
C ALA A 112 -10.35 12.17 -16.56
N MET A 113 -9.60 12.98 -17.29
CA MET A 113 -9.61 13.00 -18.76
C MET A 113 -9.09 11.70 -19.38
N ALA A 114 -8.27 10.95 -18.64
CA ALA A 114 -7.82 9.62 -19.03
C ALA A 114 -8.82 8.50 -18.67
N GLY A 115 -9.93 8.84 -17.99
CA GLY A 115 -10.92 7.86 -17.51
C GLY A 115 -10.44 7.02 -16.32
N LEU A 116 -9.40 7.46 -15.61
CA LEU A 116 -8.88 6.76 -14.45
C LEU A 116 -9.69 7.09 -13.19
N PRO A 117 -10.28 6.11 -12.48
CA PRO A 117 -10.81 6.28 -11.15
C PRO A 117 -9.77 6.94 -10.23
N ARG A 118 -10.11 8.08 -9.65
CA ARG A 118 -9.19 8.87 -8.84
C ARG A 118 -9.83 9.37 -7.57
N GLY A 119 -9.02 9.51 -6.52
CA GLY A 119 -9.39 10.14 -5.26
C GLY A 119 -8.31 11.11 -4.79
N ALA A 120 -8.62 11.86 -3.75
CA ALA A 120 -7.71 12.79 -3.12
C ALA A 120 -7.27 12.26 -1.75
N TYR A 121 -6.02 12.50 -1.36
CA TYR A 121 -5.59 12.25 0.00
C TYR A 121 -5.10 13.51 0.72
N HIS A 122 -5.34 13.52 2.04
CA HIS A 122 -4.90 14.52 2.98
C HIS A 122 -3.83 13.93 3.89
N PHE A 123 -2.67 14.59 3.96
CA PHE A 123 -1.60 14.21 4.86
C PHE A 123 -1.78 14.89 6.22
N TRP A 124 -1.93 14.08 7.27
CA TRP A 124 -2.28 14.54 8.61
C TRP A 124 -1.12 15.16 9.39
N TYR A 125 -1.40 16.28 10.04
CA TYR A 125 -0.49 16.91 11.02
C TYR A 125 -1.05 16.85 12.43
N PHE A 126 -0.30 16.23 13.35
CA PHE A 126 -0.71 16.05 14.75
C PHE A 126 -0.77 17.35 15.56
N CYS A 127 -0.12 18.41 15.15
CA CYS A 127 -0.08 19.71 15.80
C CYS A 127 -1.14 20.69 15.27
N ARG A 128 -2.05 20.24 14.40
CA ARG A 128 -3.11 21.07 13.83
C ARG A 128 -4.48 20.46 14.17
N PRO A 129 -5.46 21.27 14.61
CA PRO A 129 -6.80 20.76 14.90
C PRO A 129 -7.46 20.09 13.69
N ALA A 130 -8.27 19.04 13.93
CA ALA A 130 -8.97 18.33 12.86
C ALA A 130 -9.81 19.24 11.97
N MET A 131 -10.58 20.16 12.57
CA MET A 131 -11.47 21.05 11.80
C MET A 131 -10.73 22.06 10.94
N GLU A 132 -9.52 22.45 11.29
CA GLU A 132 -8.66 23.26 10.43
C GLU A 132 -8.24 22.46 9.19
N GLN A 133 -7.80 21.21 9.37
CA GLN A 133 -7.43 20.31 8.30
C GLN A 133 -8.64 19.92 7.43
N VAL A 134 -9.81 19.71 8.03
CA VAL A 134 -11.08 19.54 7.30
C VAL A 134 -11.35 20.75 6.41
N SER A 135 -11.33 21.96 6.98
CA SER A 135 -11.60 23.19 6.23
C SER A 135 -10.65 23.36 5.05
N TRP A 136 -9.36 23.06 5.28
CA TRP A 136 -8.35 23.16 4.22
C TRP A 136 -8.56 22.13 3.11
N PHE A 137 -8.89 20.89 3.47
CA PHE A 137 -9.21 19.84 2.49
C PHE A 137 -10.43 20.22 1.63
N LEU A 138 -11.52 20.67 2.27
CA LEU A 138 -12.76 21.05 1.58
C LEU A 138 -12.59 22.25 0.63
N GLN A 139 -11.67 23.17 0.94
CA GLN A 139 -11.37 24.31 0.07
C GLN A 139 -10.59 23.92 -1.18
N ASN A 140 -9.80 22.85 -1.12
CA ASN A 140 -8.87 22.46 -2.19
C ASN A 140 -9.35 21.27 -3.03
N VAL A 141 -10.24 20.43 -2.49
CA VAL A 141 -10.71 19.21 -3.18
C VAL A 141 -12.14 19.39 -3.65
N PRO A 142 -12.39 19.42 -4.97
CA PRO A 142 -13.74 19.63 -5.49
C PRO A 142 -14.64 18.43 -5.17
N TYR A 143 -15.94 18.69 -4.97
CA TYR A 143 -16.94 17.65 -4.94
C TYR A 143 -17.07 17.00 -6.32
N ASP A 144 -16.88 15.69 -6.38
CA ASP A 144 -17.06 14.89 -7.60
C ASP A 144 -17.71 13.53 -7.23
N PRO A 145 -18.95 13.29 -7.68
CA PRO A 145 -19.66 12.05 -7.34
C PRO A 145 -19.00 10.80 -7.91
N TYR A 146 -18.17 10.95 -8.94
CA TYR A 146 -17.44 9.85 -9.59
C TYR A 146 -16.03 9.63 -9.01
N ALA A 147 -15.58 10.51 -8.14
CA ALA A 147 -14.28 10.32 -7.48
C ALA A 147 -14.31 9.13 -6.51
N LEU A 148 -13.15 8.52 -6.28
CA LEU A 148 -12.96 7.55 -5.19
C LEU A 148 -13.15 8.24 -3.84
N PRO A 149 -13.42 7.49 -2.76
CA PRO A 149 -13.47 8.04 -1.42
C PRO A 149 -12.22 8.85 -1.09
N PRO A 150 -12.35 9.97 -0.36
CA PRO A 150 -11.20 10.69 0.19
C PRO A 150 -10.37 9.81 1.12
N VAL A 151 -9.08 10.10 1.22
CA VAL A 151 -8.15 9.35 2.09
C VAL A 151 -7.57 10.26 3.15
N LEU A 152 -7.58 9.79 4.40
CA LEU A 152 -6.77 10.33 5.48
C LEU A 152 -5.45 9.56 5.54
N ASP A 153 -4.37 10.21 5.18
CA ASP A 153 -3.00 9.68 5.32
C ASP A 153 -2.47 10.07 6.70
N ILE A 154 -2.48 9.10 7.61
CA ILE A 154 -2.06 9.29 9.00
C ILE A 154 -1.03 8.28 9.42
N GLU A 155 0.19 8.74 9.65
CA GLU A 155 1.33 7.93 10.02
C GLU A 155 2.34 8.71 10.87
N TRP A 156 3.31 8.02 11.46
CA TRP A 156 4.37 8.71 12.18
C TRP A 156 5.26 9.50 11.23
N VAL A 157 5.44 10.76 11.55
CA VAL A 157 6.29 11.68 10.80
C VAL A 157 7.21 12.42 11.76
N ASP A 158 8.49 12.36 11.46
CA ASP A 158 9.49 13.18 12.13
C ASP A 158 9.52 14.58 11.51
N SER A 159 8.61 15.45 11.96
CA SER A 159 8.54 16.84 11.50
C SER A 159 9.14 17.79 12.51
N LYS A 160 10.02 18.70 12.06
CA LYS A 160 10.55 19.76 12.91
C LYS A 160 9.52 20.85 13.23
N THR A 161 8.55 21.03 12.33
CA THR A 161 7.49 22.04 12.46
C THR A 161 6.28 21.52 13.22
N CYS A 162 6.11 20.20 13.27
CA CYS A 162 5.04 19.53 13.98
C CYS A 162 5.61 18.35 14.79
N PRO A 163 6.47 18.63 15.77
CA PRO A 163 7.11 17.57 16.54
C PRO A 163 6.12 16.92 17.50
N GLY A 164 6.36 15.63 17.78
CA GLY A 164 5.68 14.90 18.83
C GLY A 164 4.88 13.71 18.32
N HIS A 165 4.69 12.78 19.24
CA HIS A 165 3.92 11.56 19.03
C HIS A 165 2.77 11.54 20.05
N PRO A 166 1.63 12.18 19.77
CA PRO A 166 0.52 12.26 20.71
C PRO A 166 0.02 10.87 21.13
N PRO A 167 -0.51 10.74 22.34
CA PRO A 167 -1.10 9.47 22.78
C PRO A 167 -2.40 9.18 22.03
N ARG A 168 -2.79 7.91 22.02
CA ARG A 168 -4.00 7.42 21.33
C ARG A 168 -5.26 8.22 21.71
N GLU A 169 -5.40 8.55 22.98
CA GLU A 169 -6.57 9.26 23.53
C GLU A 169 -6.72 10.67 22.94
N ALA A 170 -5.61 11.29 22.52
CA ALA A 170 -5.64 12.57 21.85
C ALA A 170 -5.88 12.43 20.34
N ILE A 171 -5.38 11.36 19.72
CA ILE A 171 -5.47 11.16 18.26
C ILE A 171 -6.89 10.72 17.84
N ILE A 172 -7.49 9.77 18.55
CA ILE A 172 -8.74 9.14 18.09
C ILE A 172 -9.90 10.13 17.95
N PRO A 173 -10.15 11.06 18.88
CA PRO A 173 -11.22 12.06 18.71
C PRO A 173 -11.00 12.98 17.51
N GLU A 174 -9.77 13.41 17.27
CA GLU A 174 -9.42 14.29 16.15
C GLU A 174 -9.61 13.57 14.81
N VAL A 175 -9.10 12.35 14.69
CA VAL A 175 -9.29 11.51 13.50
C VAL A 175 -10.76 11.27 13.23
N LYS A 176 -11.54 10.92 14.27
CA LYS A 176 -12.99 10.73 14.16
C LYS A 176 -13.68 11.99 13.62
N THR A 177 -13.33 13.15 14.17
CA THR A 177 -13.86 14.45 13.72
C THR A 177 -13.61 14.67 12.23
N TRP A 178 -12.39 14.42 11.75
CA TRP A 178 -12.06 14.56 10.35
C TRP A 178 -12.84 13.58 9.47
N LEU A 179 -12.84 12.30 9.81
CA LEU A 179 -13.52 11.25 9.05
C LEU A 179 -15.02 11.54 8.89
N GLU A 180 -15.72 11.89 9.99
CA GLU A 180 -17.15 12.18 9.98
C GLU A 180 -17.49 13.46 9.21
N ALA A 181 -16.66 14.49 9.31
CA ALA A 181 -16.87 15.74 8.57
C ALA A 181 -16.71 15.54 7.05
N ILE A 182 -15.69 14.81 6.64
CA ILE A 182 -15.42 14.49 5.24
C ILE A 182 -16.48 13.54 4.66
N GLU A 183 -16.87 12.50 5.41
CA GLU A 183 -17.96 11.61 5.01
C GLU A 183 -19.26 12.38 4.77
N ARG A 184 -19.61 13.27 5.68
CA ARG A 184 -20.83 14.11 5.57
C ARG A 184 -20.82 15.00 4.33
N TYR A 185 -19.68 15.57 3.98
CA TYR A 185 -19.58 16.48 2.84
C TYR A 185 -19.58 15.75 1.50
N TYR A 186 -18.75 14.69 1.36
CA TYR A 186 -18.61 13.98 0.09
C TYR A 186 -19.66 12.86 -0.10
N GLY A 187 -20.40 12.48 0.93
CA GLY A 187 -21.33 11.36 0.89
C GLY A 187 -20.65 10.00 0.72
N LYS A 188 -19.34 9.93 0.95
CA LYS A 188 -18.52 8.75 0.81
C LYS A 188 -17.66 8.57 2.05
N ARG A 189 -17.67 7.34 2.61
CA ARG A 189 -16.86 7.02 3.79
C ARG A 189 -15.38 7.08 3.43
N PRO A 190 -14.57 7.91 4.12
CA PRO A 190 -13.16 8.02 3.84
C PRO A 190 -12.40 6.71 4.08
N ILE A 191 -11.23 6.60 3.46
CA ILE A 191 -10.27 5.52 3.68
C ILE A 191 -9.19 6.01 4.63
N ILE A 192 -8.70 5.14 5.49
CA ILE A 192 -7.57 5.43 6.39
C ILE A 192 -6.32 4.79 5.79
N TYR A 193 -5.37 5.62 5.29
CA TYR A 193 -4.03 5.16 4.95
C TYR A 193 -3.12 5.30 6.17
N THR A 194 -2.30 4.28 6.41
CA THR A 194 -1.37 4.27 7.54
C THR A 194 -0.26 3.23 7.38
N SER A 195 0.80 3.35 8.18
CA SER A 195 1.81 2.30 8.35
C SER A 195 1.35 1.25 9.36
N ILE A 196 1.90 0.02 9.27
CA ILE A 196 1.62 -1.06 10.24
C ILE A 196 2.00 -0.60 11.67
N SER A 197 3.11 0.11 11.84
CA SER A 197 3.54 0.59 13.15
C SER A 197 2.53 1.58 13.75
N PHE A 198 2.13 2.59 12.99
CA PHE A 198 1.15 3.56 13.47
C PHE A 198 -0.21 2.93 13.75
N TYR A 199 -0.67 2.03 12.86
CA TYR A 199 -1.91 1.29 13.09
C TYR A 199 -1.88 0.57 14.44
N ASN A 200 -0.82 -0.17 14.72
CA ASN A 200 -0.67 -0.92 15.97
C ASN A 200 -0.57 -0.01 17.19
N ASP A 201 0.16 1.08 17.05
CA ASP A 201 0.38 2.02 18.15
C ASP A 201 -0.87 2.83 18.51
N ARG A 202 -1.67 3.21 17.50
CA ARG A 202 -2.70 4.25 17.67
C ARG A 202 -4.09 3.89 17.15
N LEU A 203 -4.22 3.13 16.04
CA LEU A 203 -5.51 2.98 15.37
C LEU A 203 -6.21 1.65 15.61
N ARG A 204 -5.48 0.61 16.05
CA ARG A 204 -6.03 -0.74 16.19
C ARG A 204 -7.38 -0.76 16.93
N GLY A 205 -8.43 -1.25 16.26
CA GLY A 205 -9.78 -1.37 16.80
C GLY A 205 -10.54 -0.06 16.98
N ALA A 206 -10.03 1.09 16.51
CA ALA A 206 -10.67 2.39 16.73
C ALA A 206 -11.77 2.70 15.72
N PHE A 207 -11.61 2.27 14.47
CA PHE A 207 -12.46 2.67 13.35
C PHE A 207 -13.00 1.46 12.59
N PRO A 208 -13.88 0.63 13.22
CA PRO A 208 -14.54 -0.46 12.52
C PRO A 208 -15.42 0.10 11.40
N GLY A 209 -15.51 -0.61 10.28
CA GLY A 209 -16.31 -0.19 9.14
C GLY A 209 -15.66 0.88 8.24
N TYR A 210 -14.41 1.25 8.48
CA TYR A 210 -13.62 2.04 7.53
C TYR A 210 -12.67 1.16 6.72
N PHE A 211 -12.50 1.47 5.44
CA PHE A 211 -11.47 0.85 4.63
C PHE A 211 -10.08 1.24 5.15
N VAL A 212 -9.19 0.26 5.21
CA VAL A 212 -7.79 0.46 5.62
C VAL A 212 -6.87 0.25 4.43
N TRP A 213 -6.06 1.23 4.16
CA TRP A 213 -4.98 1.17 3.18
C TRP A 213 -3.64 1.17 3.94
N ILE A 214 -2.92 0.07 3.84
CA ILE A 214 -1.74 -0.18 4.65
C ILE A 214 -0.44 -0.08 3.86
N ALA A 215 0.55 0.64 4.39
CA ALA A 215 1.91 0.62 3.88
C ALA A 215 2.69 -0.57 4.44
N SER A 216 3.19 -1.46 3.57
CA SER A 216 4.02 -2.59 3.96
C SER A 216 5.01 -2.96 2.86
N TYR A 217 6.20 -2.36 2.91
CA TYR A 217 7.25 -2.55 1.88
C TYR A 217 8.15 -3.77 2.13
N LYS A 218 8.10 -4.35 3.34
CA LYS A 218 8.96 -5.47 3.75
C LYS A 218 8.28 -6.83 3.68
N GLY A 219 7.14 -6.91 3.00
CA GLY A 219 6.37 -8.12 2.82
C GLY A 219 4.87 -7.93 2.95
N HIS A 220 4.15 -9.00 2.71
CA HIS A 220 2.70 -9.03 2.75
C HIS A 220 2.15 -8.59 4.12
N PRO A 221 1.08 -7.78 4.19
CA PRO A 221 0.53 -7.29 5.46
C PRO A 221 0.22 -8.39 6.48
N VAL A 222 -0.37 -9.51 6.06
CA VAL A 222 -0.71 -10.65 6.93
C VAL A 222 0.53 -11.31 7.55
N VAL A 223 1.66 -11.34 6.85
CA VAL A 223 2.92 -11.88 7.39
C VAL A 223 3.48 -10.95 8.47
N ARG A 224 3.26 -9.65 8.27
CA ARG A 224 3.74 -8.62 9.21
C ARG A 224 2.86 -8.52 10.45
N ASP A 225 1.56 -8.69 10.26
CA ASP A 225 0.54 -8.67 11.30
C ASP A 225 -0.66 -9.52 10.88
N PRO A 226 -0.76 -10.78 11.33
CA PRO A 226 -1.85 -11.69 10.96
C PRO A 226 -3.25 -11.23 11.38
N SER A 227 -3.34 -10.32 12.34
CA SER A 227 -4.61 -9.79 12.84
C SER A 227 -5.06 -8.50 12.13
N LEU A 228 -4.22 -7.96 11.25
CA LEU A 228 -4.51 -6.74 10.52
C LEU A 228 -5.55 -6.99 9.43
N ARG A 229 -6.66 -6.26 9.48
CA ARG A 229 -7.59 -6.16 8.35
C ARG A 229 -7.16 -5.01 7.45
N TRP A 230 -7.13 -5.26 6.16
CA TRP A 230 -6.70 -4.28 5.17
C TRP A 230 -7.45 -4.50 3.85
N ASN A 231 -7.69 -3.41 3.14
CA ASN A 231 -8.40 -3.41 1.86
C ASN A 231 -7.51 -2.95 0.70
N PHE A 232 -6.51 -2.13 1.00
CA PHE A 232 -5.50 -1.69 0.05
C PHE A 232 -4.11 -1.87 0.65
N TRP A 233 -3.17 -2.23 -0.18
CA TRP A 233 -1.78 -2.42 0.21
C TRP A 233 -0.85 -1.60 -0.69
N GLN A 234 -0.16 -0.62 -0.10
CA GLN A 234 0.97 0.05 -0.72
C GLN A 234 2.21 -0.82 -0.48
N HIS A 235 2.65 -1.50 -1.54
CA HIS A 235 3.67 -2.54 -1.43
C HIS A 235 5.08 -2.06 -1.79
N THR A 236 5.20 -0.90 -2.44
CA THR A 236 6.50 -0.28 -2.78
C THR A 236 6.39 1.22 -3.01
N GLU A 237 7.41 1.95 -2.59
CA GLU A 237 7.63 3.37 -2.89
C GLU A 237 8.62 3.59 -4.04
N ALA A 238 9.04 2.54 -4.70
CA ALA A 238 10.07 2.54 -5.72
C ALA A 238 9.62 1.87 -7.03
N GLY A 239 8.32 1.82 -7.25
CA GLY A 239 7.71 1.25 -8.45
C GLY A 239 8.02 2.05 -9.71
N ARG A 240 7.66 1.47 -10.85
CA ARG A 240 7.70 2.10 -12.17
C ARG A 240 6.37 1.89 -12.85
N VAL A 241 5.87 2.94 -13.50
CA VAL A 241 4.62 2.92 -14.28
C VAL A 241 4.86 3.76 -15.53
N ALA A 242 4.38 3.28 -16.68
CA ALA A 242 4.47 4.04 -17.91
C ALA A 242 3.75 5.40 -17.77
N GLY A 243 4.37 6.45 -18.27
CA GLY A 243 3.84 7.81 -18.16
C GLY A 243 4.30 8.59 -16.92
N ILE A 244 5.03 7.96 -16.00
CA ILE A 244 5.62 8.61 -14.83
C ILE A 244 7.14 8.54 -14.90
N ARG A 245 7.80 9.69 -14.76
CA ARG A 245 9.26 9.74 -14.65
C ARG A 245 9.69 9.41 -13.23
N GLY A 246 10.62 8.46 -13.09
CA GLY A 246 11.15 8.13 -11.77
C GLY A 246 10.35 7.07 -11.01
N ARG A 247 10.32 7.20 -9.70
CA ARG A 247 9.66 6.25 -8.78
C ARG A 247 8.23 6.69 -8.49
N VAL A 248 7.38 5.70 -8.29
CA VAL A 248 5.99 5.91 -7.89
C VAL A 248 5.57 4.83 -6.90
N ASP A 249 4.73 5.20 -5.97
CA ASP A 249 4.13 4.29 -5.02
C ASP A 249 3.09 3.40 -5.72
N ARG A 250 3.21 2.07 -5.53
CA ARG A 250 2.29 1.12 -6.15
C ARG A 250 1.44 0.41 -5.12
N ASN A 251 0.20 0.23 -5.50
CA ASN A 251 -0.85 -0.29 -4.65
C ASN A 251 -1.55 -1.47 -5.29
N VAL A 252 -2.15 -2.30 -4.45
CA VAL A 252 -3.11 -3.31 -4.86
C VAL A 252 -4.36 -3.21 -4.00
N PHE A 253 -5.50 -3.55 -4.60
CA PHE A 253 -6.76 -3.75 -3.89
C PHE A 253 -6.88 -5.22 -3.46
N ASN A 254 -7.21 -5.46 -2.21
CA ASN A 254 -7.40 -6.80 -1.64
C ASN A 254 -8.78 -7.34 -1.98
N GLY A 255 -8.94 -7.74 -3.23
CA GLY A 255 -10.20 -8.29 -3.71
C GLY A 255 -10.17 -8.63 -5.19
N SER A 256 -11.23 -9.24 -5.66
CA SER A 256 -11.47 -9.55 -7.06
C SER A 256 -11.88 -8.31 -7.85
N THR A 257 -11.87 -8.41 -9.18
CA THR A 257 -12.39 -7.37 -10.07
C THR A 257 -13.88 -7.07 -9.82
N ARG A 258 -14.66 -8.07 -9.41
CA ARG A 258 -16.08 -7.89 -9.08
C ARG A 258 -16.25 -7.07 -7.79
N GLU A 259 -15.44 -7.35 -6.78
CA GLU A 259 -15.45 -6.57 -5.52
C GLU A 259 -14.96 -5.13 -5.76
N TRP A 260 -14.00 -4.95 -6.66
CA TRP A 260 -13.59 -3.63 -7.11
C TRP A 260 -14.76 -2.83 -7.73
N GLN A 261 -15.56 -3.45 -8.59
CA GLN A 261 -16.74 -2.79 -9.16
C GLN A 261 -17.76 -2.45 -8.05
N ALA A 262 -17.98 -3.34 -7.09
CA ALA A 262 -18.83 -3.06 -5.94
C ALA A 262 -18.29 -1.90 -5.09
N PHE A 263 -16.98 -1.78 -4.94
CA PHE A 263 -16.33 -0.65 -4.27
C PHE A 263 -16.59 0.68 -5.02
N LEU A 264 -16.38 0.71 -6.34
CA LEU A 264 -16.64 1.89 -7.16
C LEU A 264 -18.10 2.38 -7.06
N GLU A 265 -19.02 1.45 -6.91
CA GLU A 265 -20.46 1.72 -6.76
C GLU A 265 -20.89 2.00 -5.30
N GLY A 266 -19.96 2.00 -4.35
CA GLY A 266 -20.24 2.22 -2.92
C GLY A 266 -21.01 1.09 -2.25
N ARG A 267 -21.00 -0.13 -2.82
CA ARG A 267 -21.72 -1.32 -2.34
C ARG A 267 -20.84 -2.30 -1.56
N LEU A 268 -19.53 -2.10 -1.56
CA LEU A 268 -18.61 -2.96 -0.83
C LEU A 268 -18.57 -2.58 0.64
N ASN A 269 -18.67 -3.58 1.52
CA ASN A 269 -18.46 -3.40 2.95
C ASN A 269 -16.95 -3.61 3.27
N PRO A 270 -16.29 -2.71 4.01
CA PRO A 270 -14.89 -2.88 4.39
C PRO A 270 -14.61 -4.09 5.29
N ASP A 271 -15.62 -4.56 6.00
CA ASP A 271 -15.49 -5.70 6.94
C ASP A 271 -15.81 -7.07 6.28
N GLY A 272 -16.18 -7.10 5.00
CA GLY A 272 -16.51 -8.29 4.22
C GLY A 272 -17.98 -8.60 4.16
#